data_39ed36711a2a74ab9db8d6fb7857e889
#
_entry.id   39ed36711a2a74ab9db8d6fb7857e889
#
_cell.length_a   1.000
_cell.length_b   1.000
_cell.length_c   1.000
_cell.angle_alpha   90.00
_cell.angle_beta   90.00
_cell.angle_gamma   90.00
#
_symmetry.space_group_name_H-M   'P 1'
#
loop_
_entity.id
_entity.type
_entity.pdbx_description
1 polymer ?
#
loop_
_entity_poly.entity_id
_entity_poly.type
_entity_poly.pdbx_seq_one_letter_code
_entity_poly.pdbx_strand_id
1 'polypeptide(L)'
;MAVVEILDISLTETVSARLRGRYLRAVPGTLNTAHTMEITGWVLGRECSAVAVELVNKCNVCLRAPVNIHSPDAAAIYPGVTEAAYSGFSLNISVLGLTPEIEFLVQAVLKDQNRVLIGVIRARRLWRLRSA
;
A
#
# COMPACT_ATOMS: atom_id res chain seq x y z
N MET A 1 5.35 6.60 -24.65
CA MET A 1 4.49 5.86 -23.74
C MET A 1 5.02 6.00 -22.33
N ALA A 2 4.17 6.37 -21.40
CA ALA A 2 4.57 6.47 -20.01
C ALA A 2 4.55 5.08 -19.34
N VAL A 3 5.53 4.82 -18.52
CA VAL A 3 5.67 3.56 -17.79
C VAL A 3 5.96 3.89 -16.33
N VAL A 4 5.34 3.16 -15.42
CA VAL A 4 5.63 3.26 -13.99
C VAL A 4 6.71 2.25 -13.64
N GLU A 5 7.74 2.70 -12.96
CA GLU A 5 8.79 1.86 -12.40
C GLU A 5 8.77 1.98 -10.89
N ILE A 6 8.68 0.85 -10.22
CA ILE A 6 8.78 0.83 -8.76
C ILE A 6 10.27 0.78 -8.41
N LEU A 7 10.77 1.84 -7.81
CA LEU A 7 12.18 1.95 -7.46
C LEU A 7 12.50 1.23 -6.16
N ASP A 8 11.62 1.34 -5.19
CA ASP A 8 11.90 0.88 -3.84
C ASP A 8 10.61 0.76 -3.03
N ILE A 9 10.54 -0.26 -2.20
CA ILE A 9 9.50 -0.44 -1.20
C ILE A 9 10.21 -0.70 0.11
N SER A 10 10.03 0.21 1.06
CA SER A 10 10.64 0.10 2.38
C SER A 10 9.54 -0.04 3.42
N LEU A 11 9.53 -1.16 4.15
CA LEU A 11 8.72 -1.28 5.35
C LEU A 11 9.39 -0.51 6.49
N THR A 12 8.60 -0.09 7.46
CA THR A 12 9.16 0.48 8.69
C THR A 12 10.08 -0.54 9.35
N GLU A 13 11.22 -0.12 9.89
CA GLU A 13 12.23 -1.01 10.47
C GLU A 13 11.65 -1.90 11.56
N THR A 14 10.81 -1.33 12.39
CA THR A 14 10.14 -2.05 13.46
C THR A 14 8.64 -2.00 13.26
N VAL A 15 7.96 -3.10 13.56
CA VAL A 15 6.51 -3.10 13.62
C VAL A 15 6.09 -2.25 14.81
N SER A 16 5.20 -1.28 14.58
CA SER A 16 4.63 -0.51 15.69
C SER A 16 4.01 -1.44 16.72
N ALA A 17 4.10 -1.06 18.00
CA ALA A 17 3.45 -1.81 19.09
C ALA A 17 1.93 -1.93 18.88
N ARG A 18 1.34 -1.08 18.03
CA ARG A 18 -0.08 -1.08 17.71
C ARG A 18 -0.46 -2.09 16.63
N LEU A 19 0.52 -2.70 15.96
CA LEU A 19 0.29 -3.69 14.91
C LEU A 19 0.86 -5.05 15.32
N ARG A 20 0.17 -6.12 14.94
CA ARG A 20 0.71 -7.48 15.02
C ARG A 20 1.68 -7.74 13.86
N GLY A 21 1.34 -7.23 12.69
CA GLY A 21 2.18 -7.36 11.50
C GLY A 21 1.63 -6.58 10.33
N ARG A 22 2.41 -6.55 9.27
CA ARG A 22 2.05 -5.87 8.03
C ARG A 22 2.86 -6.45 6.86
N TYR A 23 2.32 -6.29 5.67
CA TYR A 23 2.98 -6.62 4.42
C TYR A 23 2.57 -5.61 3.35
N LEU A 24 3.49 -5.27 2.47
CA LEU A 24 3.27 -4.26 1.44
C LEU A 24 3.93 -4.72 0.14
N ARG A 25 3.18 -4.63 -0.95
CA ARG A 25 3.64 -4.92 -2.29
C ARG A 25 3.11 -3.87 -3.25
N ALA A 26 3.95 -3.41 -4.15
CA ALA A 26 3.55 -2.49 -5.20
C ALA A 26 4.03 -3.03 -6.54
N VAL A 27 3.17 -2.98 -7.54
CA VAL A 27 3.50 -3.42 -8.90
C VAL A 27 2.93 -2.40 -9.89
N PRO A 28 3.57 -2.25 -11.08
CA PRO A 28 2.95 -1.49 -12.16
C PRO A 28 1.58 -2.09 -12.50
N GLY A 29 0.61 -1.25 -12.85
CA GLY A 29 -0.72 -1.70 -13.20
C GLY A 29 -0.71 -2.61 -14.42
N THR A 30 -1.53 -3.64 -14.38
CA THR A 30 -1.65 -4.63 -15.45
C THR A 30 -2.71 -4.28 -16.48
N LEU A 31 -3.54 -3.29 -16.19
CA LEU A 31 -4.54 -2.81 -17.13
C LEU A 31 -3.88 -1.93 -18.20
N ASN A 32 -4.56 -1.76 -19.32
CA ASN A 32 -4.07 -1.13 -20.56
C ASN A 32 -3.43 0.25 -20.43
N THR A 33 -3.33 0.79 -19.24
CA THR A 33 -2.67 2.06 -18.99
C THR A 33 -1.43 1.83 -18.15
N ALA A 34 -0.27 2.04 -18.74
CA ALA A 34 1.00 1.93 -18.04
C ALA A 34 1.22 3.05 -16.99
N HIS A 35 0.15 3.75 -16.62
CA HIS A 35 0.19 4.89 -15.70
C HIS A 35 -0.35 4.56 -14.31
N THR A 36 -0.79 3.34 -14.09
CA THR A 36 -1.36 2.94 -12.80
C THR A 36 -0.36 2.12 -12.01
N MET A 37 -0.49 2.20 -10.70
CA MET A 37 0.27 1.38 -9.76
C MET A 37 -0.73 0.70 -8.84
N GLU A 38 -0.58 -0.60 -8.65
CA GLU A 38 -1.38 -1.38 -7.73
C GLU A 38 -0.57 -1.65 -6.46
N ILE A 39 -1.14 -1.29 -5.32
CA ILE A 39 -0.54 -1.51 -4.01
C ILE A 39 -1.43 -2.46 -3.24
N THR A 40 -0.87 -3.60 -2.86
CA THR A 40 -1.59 -4.62 -2.11
C THR A 40 -0.80 -5.01 -0.87
N GLY A 41 -1.46 -5.66 0.06
CA GLY A 41 -0.84 -6.16 1.24
C GLY A 41 -1.86 -6.54 2.30
N TRP A 42 -1.37 -6.67 3.51
CA TRP A 42 -2.23 -6.87 4.66
C TRP A 42 -1.65 -6.12 5.87
N VAL A 43 -2.53 -5.75 6.77
CA VAL A 43 -2.17 -5.11 8.03
C VAL A 43 -3.09 -5.60 9.12
N LEU A 44 -2.51 -5.98 10.24
CA LEU A 44 -3.24 -6.55 11.36
C LEU A 44 -2.95 -5.74 12.62
N GLY A 45 -3.99 -5.13 13.17
CA GLY A 45 -3.91 -4.39 14.44
C GLY A 45 -3.76 -5.33 15.62
N ARG A 46 -3.13 -4.84 16.69
CA ARG A 46 -2.94 -5.63 17.90
C ARG A 46 -4.14 -5.54 18.85
N GLU A 47 -4.37 -4.40 19.44
CA GLU A 47 -5.48 -4.17 20.37
C GLU A 47 -6.65 -3.47 19.67
N CYS A 48 -6.36 -2.75 18.61
CA CYS A 48 -7.33 -2.00 17.86
C CYS A 48 -7.22 -2.41 16.39
N SER A 49 -8.35 -2.76 15.79
CA SER A 49 -8.39 -3.25 14.41
C SER A 49 -7.94 -2.17 13.43
N ALA A 50 -7.22 -2.59 12.40
CA ALA A 50 -6.95 -1.74 11.24
C ALA A 50 -8.19 -1.74 10.35
N VAL A 51 -8.72 -0.57 10.04
CA VAL A 51 -9.97 -0.45 9.27
C VAL A 51 -9.75 0.07 7.87
N ALA A 52 -8.64 0.77 7.61
CA ALA A 52 -8.34 1.32 6.31
C ALA A 52 -6.82 1.48 6.14
N VAL A 53 -6.42 1.67 4.88
CA VAL A 53 -5.06 2.05 4.52
C VAL A 53 -5.14 3.30 3.67
N GLU A 54 -4.26 4.25 3.95
CA GLU A 54 -4.18 5.51 3.22
C GLU A 54 -2.84 5.65 2.54
N LEU A 55 -2.88 6.21 1.35
CA LEU A 55 -1.71 6.58 0.58
C LEU A 55 -1.52 8.08 0.69
N VAL A 56 -0.35 8.51 1.15
CA VAL A 56 -0.06 9.91 1.42
C VAL A 56 1.08 10.39 0.54
N ASN A 57 0.84 11.50 -0.15
CA ASN A 57 1.84 12.18 -0.96
C ASN A 57 1.92 13.63 -0.49
N LYS A 58 3.11 14.06 -0.07
CA LYS A 58 3.35 15.44 0.38
C LYS A 58 2.33 15.94 1.41
N CYS A 59 2.14 15.16 2.47
CA CYS A 59 1.21 15.46 3.57
C CYS A 59 -0.27 15.42 3.21
N ASN A 60 -0.61 15.02 1.99
CA ASN A 60 -2.00 14.89 1.56
C ASN A 60 -2.38 13.44 1.34
N VAL A 61 -3.51 13.03 1.89
CA VAL A 61 -4.09 11.72 1.59
C VAL A 61 -4.64 11.75 0.17
N CYS A 62 -4.04 10.96 -0.72
CA CYS A 62 -4.49 10.89 -2.11
C CYS A 62 -5.41 9.71 -2.38
N LEU A 63 -5.40 8.70 -1.54
CA LEU A 63 -6.24 7.52 -1.72
C LEU A 63 -6.43 6.80 -0.40
N ARG A 64 -7.60 6.19 -0.23
CA ARG A 64 -7.94 5.40 0.94
C ARG A 64 -8.69 4.15 0.49
N ALA A 65 -8.38 3.02 1.10
CA ALA A 65 -9.09 1.77 0.86
C ALA A 65 -9.38 1.06 2.18
N PRO A 66 -10.50 0.32 2.25
CA PRO A 66 -10.81 -0.46 3.44
C PRO A 66 -9.89 -1.67 3.58
N VAL A 67 -9.72 -2.12 4.83
CA VAL A 67 -9.04 -3.37 5.14
C VAL A 67 -10.11 -4.45 5.26
N ASN A 68 -10.36 -5.17 4.18
CA ASN A 68 -11.45 -6.16 4.12
C ASN A 68 -11.24 -7.25 3.07
N ILE A 69 -10.05 -7.35 2.51
CA ILE A 69 -9.76 -8.34 1.48
C ILE A 69 -9.22 -9.61 2.12
N HIS A 70 -9.64 -10.75 1.61
CA HIS A 70 -9.17 -12.05 2.06
C HIS A 70 -7.65 -12.15 1.89
N SER A 71 -6.96 -12.50 2.97
CA SER A 71 -5.52 -12.64 3.00
C SER A 71 -5.14 -14.00 3.62
N PRO A 72 -4.97 -15.03 2.77
CA PRO A 72 -4.55 -16.34 3.27
C PRO A 72 -3.16 -16.33 3.89
N ASP A 73 -2.28 -15.45 3.41
CA ASP A 73 -0.93 -15.34 3.96
C ASP A 73 -0.95 -14.87 5.41
N ALA A 74 -1.72 -13.82 5.71
CA ALA A 74 -1.86 -13.32 7.07
C ALA A 74 -2.53 -14.36 7.97
N ALA A 75 -3.56 -15.06 7.47
CA ALA A 75 -4.23 -16.11 8.20
C ALA A 75 -3.29 -17.27 8.55
N ALA A 76 -2.37 -17.62 7.66
CA ALA A 76 -1.38 -18.66 7.88
C ALA A 76 -0.35 -18.25 8.95
N ILE A 77 0.04 -16.98 8.97
CA ILE A 77 1.00 -16.46 9.96
C ILE A 77 0.33 -16.35 11.36
N TYR A 78 -0.93 -15.95 11.39
CA TYR A 78 -1.68 -15.71 12.64
C TYR A 78 -2.95 -16.57 12.71
N PRO A 79 -2.83 -17.88 12.79
CA PRO A 79 -4.00 -18.78 12.69
C PRO A 79 -5.00 -18.61 13.83
N GLY A 80 -4.55 -18.10 14.98
CA GLY A 80 -5.44 -17.86 16.13
C GLY A 80 -6.14 -16.50 16.12
N VAL A 81 -5.88 -15.66 15.11
CA VAL A 81 -6.44 -14.31 15.04
C VAL A 81 -7.51 -14.28 13.97
N THR A 82 -8.77 -14.12 14.38
CA THR A 82 -9.92 -14.16 13.46
C THR A 82 -9.84 -13.10 12.37
N GLU A 83 -9.36 -11.91 12.70
CA GLU A 83 -9.27 -10.78 11.77
C GLU A 83 -8.23 -10.98 10.68
N ALA A 84 -7.26 -11.87 10.89
CA ALA A 84 -6.15 -12.06 9.95
C ALA A 84 -6.64 -12.50 8.57
N ALA A 85 -7.71 -13.28 8.49
CA ALA A 85 -8.24 -13.78 7.24
C ALA A 85 -8.72 -12.68 6.29
N TYR A 86 -9.12 -11.52 6.81
CA TYR A 86 -9.63 -10.39 6.03
C TYR A 86 -8.87 -9.10 6.33
N SER A 87 -7.58 -9.23 6.54
CA SER A 87 -6.68 -8.10 6.83
C SER A 87 -6.05 -7.47 5.58
N GLY A 88 -6.42 -7.95 4.41
CA GLY A 88 -5.89 -7.46 3.14
C GLY A 88 -6.47 -6.14 2.70
N PHE A 89 -5.72 -5.44 1.88
CA PHE A 89 -6.15 -4.21 1.23
C PHE A 89 -5.61 -4.13 -0.19
N SER A 90 -6.25 -3.31 -1.03
CA SER A 90 -5.80 -3.04 -2.38
C SER A 90 -6.06 -1.58 -2.74
N LEU A 91 -5.05 -0.94 -3.27
CA LEU A 91 -5.10 0.45 -3.73
C LEU A 91 -4.62 0.48 -5.18
N ASN A 92 -5.38 1.18 -6.03
CA ASN A 92 -4.96 1.46 -7.40
C ASN A 92 -4.88 2.96 -7.59
N ILE A 93 -3.74 3.45 -8.01
CA ILE A 93 -3.54 4.87 -8.21
C ILE A 93 -3.01 5.16 -9.61
N SER A 94 -3.57 6.20 -10.24
CA SER A 94 -3.02 6.76 -11.47
C SER A 94 -1.90 7.73 -11.11
N VAL A 95 -0.76 7.58 -11.76
CA VAL A 95 0.38 8.48 -11.56
C VAL A 95 0.43 9.61 -12.58
N LEU A 96 -0.58 9.70 -13.46
CA LEU A 96 -0.70 10.82 -14.38
C LEU A 96 -0.90 12.12 -13.62
N GLY A 97 -0.19 13.15 -14.01
CA GLY A 97 -0.26 14.45 -13.35
C GLY A 97 0.59 14.59 -12.10
N LEU A 98 1.20 13.51 -11.64
CA LEU A 98 2.15 13.54 -10.53
C LEU A 98 3.56 13.85 -11.04
N THR A 99 4.45 14.23 -10.13
CA THR A 99 5.85 14.46 -10.48
C THR A 99 6.50 13.19 -11.03
N PRO A 100 7.55 13.31 -11.87
CA PRO A 100 8.22 12.13 -12.42
C PRO A 100 8.73 11.14 -11.37
N GLU A 101 9.24 11.65 -10.25
CA GLU A 101 9.59 10.83 -9.10
C GLU A 101 8.54 11.03 -8.02
N ILE A 102 8.05 9.92 -7.47
CA ILE A 102 6.93 9.93 -6.53
C ILE A 102 7.31 9.13 -5.31
N GLU A 103 7.05 9.71 -4.15
CA GLU A 103 7.17 9.01 -2.88
C GLU A 103 5.82 9.00 -2.19
N PHE A 104 5.35 7.81 -1.86
CA PHE A 104 4.11 7.63 -1.11
C PHE A 104 4.42 7.05 0.26
N LEU A 105 3.86 7.65 1.29
CA LEU A 105 3.76 7.02 2.59
C LEU A 105 2.52 6.16 2.61
N VAL A 106 2.64 4.95 3.14
CA VAL A 106 1.51 4.04 3.32
C VAL A 106 1.24 3.92 4.81
N GLN A 107 0.05 4.28 5.23
CA GLN A 107 -0.31 4.27 6.64
C GLN A 107 -1.63 3.53 6.87
N ALA A 108 -1.69 2.79 7.98
CA ALA A 108 -2.91 2.15 8.43
C ALA A 108 -3.71 3.13 9.29
N VAL A 109 -5.02 3.08 9.14
CA VAL A 109 -5.96 3.79 10.02
C VAL A 109 -6.58 2.75 10.93
N LEU A 110 -6.44 2.95 12.22
CA LEU A 110 -7.01 2.07 13.22
C LEU A 110 -8.43 2.52 13.59
N LYS A 111 -9.19 1.63 14.20
CA LYS A 111 -10.56 1.89 14.59
C LYS A 111 -10.70 3.09 15.53
N ASP A 112 -9.68 3.38 16.32
CA ASP A 112 -9.63 4.54 17.22
C ASP A 112 -9.20 5.84 16.52
N GLN A 113 -9.11 5.85 15.19
CA GLN A 113 -8.71 6.97 14.34
C GLN A 113 -7.21 7.29 14.34
N ASN A 114 -6.40 6.56 15.08
CA ASN A 114 -4.96 6.73 15.02
C ASN A 114 -4.39 6.15 13.72
N ARG A 115 -3.33 6.76 13.25
CA ARG A 115 -2.64 6.35 12.03
C ARG A 115 -1.26 5.80 12.36
N VAL A 116 -0.92 4.70 11.70
CA VAL A 116 0.35 4.02 11.91
C VAL A 116 1.04 3.84 10.57
N LEU A 117 2.26 4.34 10.45
CA LEU A 117 3.03 4.20 9.21
C LEU A 117 3.40 2.73 8.99
N ILE A 118 3.11 2.22 7.81
CA ILE A 118 3.47 0.86 7.38
C ILE A 118 4.78 0.87 6.61
N GLY A 119 4.91 1.80 5.67
CA GLY A 119 6.08 1.85 4.81
C GLY A 119 6.06 3.00 3.84
N VAL A 120 7.03 2.99 2.95
CA VAL A 120 7.24 4.02 1.93
C VAL A 120 7.40 3.33 0.58
N ILE A 121 6.75 3.85 -0.44
CA ILE A 121 6.89 3.39 -1.81
C ILE A 121 7.47 4.52 -2.63
N ARG A 122 8.57 4.25 -3.32
CA ARG A 122 9.15 5.16 -4.29
C ARG A 122 8.92 4.60 -5.69
N ALA A 123 8.41 5.43 -6.55
CA ALA A 123 8.13 5.07 -7.93
C ALA A 123 8.60 6.19 -8.84
N ARG A 124 8.80 5.84 -10.09
CA ARG A 124 9.21 6.78 -11.11
C ARG A 124 8.36 6.58 -12.34
N ARG A 125 7.90 7.70 -12.91
CA ARG A 125 7.22 7.69 -14.21
C ARG A 125 8.27 7.91 -15.28
N LEU A 126 8.40 6.95 -16.20
CA LEU A 126 9.31 7.02 -17.32
C LEU A 126 8.53 7.24 -18.61
N TRP A 127 9.07 8.07 -19.48
CA TRP A 127 8.62 8.17 -20.85
C TRP A 127 9.52 7.30 -21.70
N ARG A 128 8.94 6.25 -22.28
CA ARG A 128 9.66 5.44 -23.26
C ARG A 128 9.32 5.93 -24.65
N LEU A 129 10.36 6.25 -25.40
CA LEU A 129 10.19 6.53 -26.80
C LEU A 129 9.78 5.24 -27.51
N ARG A 130 8.84 5.36 -28.45
CA ARG A 130 8.50 4.25 -29.29
C ARG A 130 9.74 3.86 -30.07
N SER A 131 10.18 2.62 -29.94
CA SER A 131 11.16 2.10 -30.88
C SER A 131 10.48 2.01 -32.25
N ALA A 132 11.13 2.60 -33.21
CA ALA A 132 10.65 2.58 -34.58
C ALA A 132 10.65 1.16 -35.14
#